data_30771eacc20a9f317113e866f7fb99b2
#
_entry.id   30771eacc20a9f317113e866f7fb99b2
#
_cell.length_a   1.000
_cell.length_b   1.000
_cell.length_c   1.000
_cell.angle_alpha   90.00
_cell.angle_beta   90.00
_cell.angle_gamma   90.00
#
_symmetry.space_group_name_H-M   'P 1'
#
loop_
_entity.id
_entity.type
_entity.pdbx_description
1 polymer ?
#
loop_
_entity_poly.entity_id
_entity_poly.type
_entity_poly.pdbx_seq_one_letter_code
_entity_poly.pdbx_strand_id
1 'polypeptide(L)'
;MRSGHGTLTVNGLDYRLKPDTLVNLGPFHRYRYQPDKGETLEIAESRMNSGTYVYLVANPYMKFEQFYVPSEPPVVALHGLYAEIANDAMSGILAETERQSPDQLQLCFCYMMDLLGIVTEKMPREYFHQIPGRK
;
A
#
# COMPACT_ATOMS: atom_id res chain seq x y z
N MET A 1 7.77 -3.84 1.18
CA MET A 1 9.17 -3.60 1.54
C MET A 1 10.04 -4.73 1.01
N ARG A 2 11.14 -4.41 0.37
CA ARG A 2 11.98 -5.39 -0.33
C ARG A 2 13.04 -6.02 0.57
N SER A 3 13.71 -5.25 1.40
CA SER A 3 14.74 -5.79 2.29
C SER A 3 14.95 -4.91 3.51
N GLY A 4 15.58 -5.49 4.51
CA GLY A 4 15.88 -4.84 5.77
C GLY A 4 14.81 -5.02 6.83
N HIS A 5 15.06 -4.48 8.01
CA HIS A 5 14.15 -4.49 9.13
C HIS A 5 14.14 -3.12 9.79
N GLY A 6 13.00 -2.75 10.31
CA GLY A 6 12.85 -1.44 10.95
C GLY A 6 11.46 -1.22 11.49
N THR A 7 11.16 0.03 11.76
CA THR A 7 9.88 0.48 12.29
C THR A 7 9.30 1.55 11.38
N LEU A 8 8.02 1.43 11.08
CA LEU A 8 7.23 2.48 10.46
C LEU A 8 6.36 3.12 11.54
N THR A 9 6.52 4.41 11.76
CA THR A 9 5.65 5.17 12.65
C THR A 9 4.66 5.95 11.81
N VAL A 10 3.38 5.74 12.06
CA VAL A 10 2.28 6.44 11.36
C VAL A 10 1.35 7.05 12.39
N ASN A 11 1.22 8.38 12.34
CA ASN A 11 0.36 9.13 13.26
C ASN A 11 0.58 8.74 14.74
N GLY A 12 1.84 8.51 15.11
CA GLY A 12 2.23 8.15 16.47
C GLY A 12 2.14 6.66 16.83
N LEU A 13 1.71 5.81 15.90
CA LEU A 13 1.64 4.36 16.09
C LEU A 13 2.79 3.67 15.37
N ASP A 14 3.41 2.70 16.03
CA ASP A 14 4.56 1.97 15.49
C ASP A 14 4.15 0.62 14.90
N TYR A 15 4.69 0.34 13.71
CA TYR A 15 4.48 -0.92 13.02
C TYR A 15 5.83 -1.54 12.67
N ARG A 16 5.95 -2.84 12.87
CA ARG A 16 7.18 -3.56 12.54
C ARG A 16 7.29 -3.77 11.03
N LEU A 17 8.45 -3.42 10.47
CA LEU A 17 8.77 -3.64 9.07
C LEU A 17 9.74 -4.82 8.91
N LYS A 18 9.41 -5.68 7.98
CA LYS A 18 10.25 -6.80 7.52
C LYS A 18 10.02 -6.99 6.02
N PRO A 19 10.87 -7.77 5.32
CA PRO A 19 10.62 -8.07 3.90
C PRO A 19 9.20 -8.59 3.67
N ASP A 20 8.61 -8.23 2.53
CA ASP A 20 7.25 -8.57 2.13
C ASP A 20 6.14 -7.93 2.98
N THR A 21 6.43 -6.80 3.61
CA THR A 21 5.40 -5.96 4.23
C THR A 21 4.84 -5.01 3.18
N LEU A 22 3.53 -5.03 3.02
CA LEU A 22 2.79 -4.10 2.15
C LEU A 22 2.10 -3.05 3.02
N VAL A 23 2.31 -1.79 2.68
CA VAL A 23 1.73 -0.67 3.42
C VAL A 23 0.98 0.23 2.44
N ASN A 24 -0.23 0.61 2.79
CA ASN A 24 -1.03 1.56 2.02
C ASN A 24 -1.25 2.84 2.85
N LEU A 25 -0.57 3.92 2.48
CA LEU A 25 -0.65 5.19 3.17
C LEU A 25 -1.53 6.18 2.39
N GLY A 26 -2.44 6.82 3.09
CA GLY A 26 -3.31 7.85 2.52
C GLY A 26 -2.81 9.26 2.84
N PRO A 27 -3.53 10.29 2.34
CA PRO A 27 -3.11 11.68 2.52
C PRO A 27 -3.18 12.17 3.98
N PHE A 28 -3.87 11.43 4.84
CA PHE A 28 -4.00 11.77 6.26
C PHE A 28 -2.91 11.14 7.13
N HIS A 29 -2.02 10.35 6.55
CA HIS A 29 -1.00 9.62 7.29
C HIS A 29 0.31 10.38 7.28
N ARG A 30 0.78 10.74 8.48
CA ARG A 30 2.12 11.25 8.70
C ARG A 30 2.99 10.10 9.11
N TYR A 31 4.05 9.83 8.36
CA TYR A 31 4.83 8.63 8.57
C TYR A 31 6.33 8.88 8.57
N ARG A 32 7.04 7.98 9.21
CA ARG A 32 8.50 7.98 9.25
C ARG A 32 9.00 6.55 9.28
N TYR A 33 10.02 6.30 8.48
CA TYR A 33 10.74 5.02 8.48
C TYR A 33 11.99 5.12 9.34
N GLN A 34 12.21 4.12 10.21
CA GLN A 34 13.39 4.02 11.06
C GLN A 34 14.00 2.64 10.86
N PRO A 35 15.17 2.51 10.18
CA PRO A 35 15.87 1.24 10.09
C PRO A 35 16.34 0.78 11.46
N ASP A 36 16.41 -0.52 11.66
CA ASP A 36 17.06 -1.08 12.83
C ASP A 36 18.56 -0.78 12.78
N LYS A 37 19.21 -0.78 13.94
CA LYS A 37 20.64 -0.48 14.03
C LYS A 37 21.45 -1.41 13.13
N GLY A 38 22.27 -0.83 12.26
CA GLY A 38 23.10 -1.57 11.32
C GLY A 38 22.37 -2.06 10.08
N GLU A 39 21.08 -1.78 9.93
CA GLU A 39 20.30 -2.19 8.76
C GLU A 39 19.98 -1.01 7.83
N THR A 40 19.72 -1.36 6.57
CA THR A 40 19.23 -0.43 5.55
C THR A 40 17.90 -0.94 5.04
N LEU A 41 16.90 -0.06 4.98
CA LEU A 41 15.60 -0.39 4.41
C LEU A 41 15.62 -0.15 2.90
N GLU A 42 15.22 -1.15 2.14
CA GLU A 42 14.96 -0.99 0.72
C GLU A 42 13.44 -1.08 0.49
N ILE A 43 12.87 0.03 0.05
CA ILE A 43 11.42 0.20 -0.08
C ILE A 43 11.09 0.57 -1.52
N ALA A 44 10.18 -0.19 -2.14
CA ALA A 44 9.56 0.21 -3.40
C ALA A 44 8.28 0.97 -3.08
N GLU A 45 8.13 2.16 -3.65
CA GLU A 45 7.02 3.04 -3.37
C GLU A 45 6.32 3.45 -4.67
N SER A 46 5.00 3.35 -4.68
CA SER A 46 4.18 3.85 -5.77
C SER A 46 3.18 4.86 -5.21
N ARG A 47 3.05 5.99 -5.89
CA ARG A 47 2.17 7.08 -5.46
C ARG A 47 1.05 7.29 -6.46
N MET A 48 -0.16 7.45 -5.93
CA MET A 48 -1.35 7.79 -6.68
C MET A 48 -1.58 9.30 -6.59
N ASN A 49 -1.87 9.95 -7.71
CA ASN A 49 -2.24 11.36 -7.67
C ASN A 49 -3.66 11.54 -7.11
N SER A 50 -4.01 12.78 -6.73
CA SER A 50 -5.30 13.09 -6.13
C SER A 50 -6.49 12.79 -7.05
N GLY A 51 -6.33 12.97 -8.35
CA GLY A 51 -7.38 12.66 -9.32
C GLY A 51 -7.70 11.17 -9.37
N THR A 52 -6.69 10.32 -9.38
CA THR A 52 -6.85 8.87 -9.33
C THR A 52 -7.49 8.44 -8.01
N TYR A 53 -7.05 9.03 -6.90
CA TYR A 53 -7.63 8.77 -5.58
C TYR A 53 -9.13 9.08 -5.55
N VAL A 54 -9.53 10.25 -6.02
CA VAL A 54 -10.95 10.65 -6.05
C VAL A 54 -11.76 9.69 -6.92
N TYR A 55 -11.22 9.30 -8.06
CA TYR A 55 -11.88 8.33 -8.94
C TYR A 55 -12.14 7.01 -8.23
N LEU A 56 -11.14 6.48 -7.51
CA LEU A 56 -11.26 5.21 -6.80
C LEU A 56 -12.27 5.28 -5.65
N VAL A 57 -12.22 6.32 -4.82
CA VAL A 57 -13.12 6.43 -3.68
C VAL A 57 -14.56 6.73 -4.09
N ALA A 58 -14.76 7.35 -5.24
CA ALA A 58 -16.09 7.62 -5.78
C ALA A 58 -16.76 6.37 -6.38
N ASN A 59 -15.99 5.31 -6.65
CA ASN A 59 -16.52 4.10 -7.26
C ASN A 59 -17.26 3.27 -6.21
N PRO A 60 -18.60 3.06 -6.34
CA PRO A 60 -19.40 2.36 -5.33
C PRO A 60 -19.04 0.88 -5.17
N TYR A 61 -18.39 0.28 -6.16
CA TYR A 61 -18.04 -1.14 -6.13
C TYR A 61 -16.65 -1.39 -5.53
N MET A 62 -15.79 -0.40 -5.46
CA MET A 62 -14.40 -0.57 -5.06
C MET A 62 -14.14 -0.36 -3.57
N LYS A 63 -14.90 0.50 -2.91
CA LYS A 63 -14.83 0.76 -1.45
C LYS A 63 -13.42 1.08 -0.94
N PHE A 64 -12.64 1.80 -1.72
CA PHE A 64 -11.25 2.10 -1.35
C PHE A 64 -11.11 3.17 -0.26
N GLU A 65 -12.15 3.94 0.03
CA GLU A 65 -12.13 4.96 1.08
C GLU A 65 -11.78 4.39 2.45
N GLN A 66 -12.06 3.12 2.70
CA GLN A 66 -11.76 2.46 3.96
C GLN A 66 -10.26 2.28 4.21
N PHE A 67 -9.42 2.39 3.17
CA PHE A 67 -7.97 2.31 3.32
C PHE A 67 -7.36 3.59 3.89
N TYR A 68 -8.14 4.65 4.02
CA TYR A 68 -7.65 5.96 4.37
C TYR A 68 -8.19 6.45 5.71
N VAL A 69 -8.49 5.50 6.62
CA VAL A 69 -8.81 5.83 8.01
C VAL A 69 -7.60 6.52 8.64
N PRO A 70 -7.77 7.73 9.19
CA PRO A 70 -6.63 8.56 9.59
C PRO A 70 -5.69 7.93 10.61
N SER A 71 -6.20 7.14 11.55
CA SER A 71 -5.40 6.63 12.66
C SER A 71 -4.65 5.34 12.33
N GLU A 72 -5.16 4.51 11.42
CA GLU A 72 -4.65 3.16 11.20
C GLU A 72 -4.54 2.83 9.71
N PRO A 73 -3.34 2.94 9.11
CA PRO A 73 -3.14 2.50 7.74
C PRO A 73 -3.14 0.98 7.65
N PRO A 74 -3.55 0.41 6.51
CA PRO A 74 -3.34 -1.00 6.25
C PRO A 74 -1.84 -1.33 6.18
N VAL A 75 -1.38 -2.15 7.12
CA VAL A 75 -0.02 -2.69 7.15
C VAL A 75 -0.15 -4.21 7.20
N VAL A 76 0.29 -4.88 6.16
CA VAL A 76 0.05 -6.30 5.99
C VAL A 76 1.37 -7.04 5.74
N ALA A 77 1.65 -8.04 6.56
CA ALA A 77 2.75 -8.96 6.30
C ALA A 77 2.28 -10.03 5.31
N LEU A 78 2.96 -10.12 4.17
CA LEU A 78 2.58 -11.04 3.09
C LEU A 78 3.44 -12.29 3.13
N HIS A 79 2.84 -13.41 2.72
CA HIS A 79 3.49 -14.71 2.65
C HIS A 79 3.06 -15.45 1.38
N GLY A 80 3.95 -16.33 0.87
CA GLY A 80 3.62 -17.22 -0.23
C GLY A 80 3.18 -16.50 -1.49
N LEU A 81 2.05 -16.93 -2.05
CA LEU A 81 1.55 -16.43 -3.31
C LEU A 81 1.24 -14.92 -3.28
N TYR A 82 0.71 -14.41 -2.17
CA TYR A 82 0.39 -12.98 -2.07
C TYR A 82 1.65 -12.12 -2.07
N ALA A 83 2.71 -12.56 -1.41
CA ALA A 83 4.00 -11.87 -1.47
C ALA A 83 4.56 -11.86 -2.89
N GLU A 84 4.45 -12.98 -3.59
CA GLU A 84 4.89 -13.10 -4.98
C GLU A 84 4.11 -12.16 -5.91
N ILE A 85 2.79 -12.15 -5.82
CA ILE A 85 1.93 -11.26 -6.62
C ILE A 85 2.26 -9.79 -6.34
N ALA A 86 2.42 -9.41 -5.07
CA ALA A 86 2.72 -8.03 -4.70
C ALA A 86 4.10 -7.59 -5.23
N ASN A 87 5.11 -8.45 -5.11
CA ASN A 87 6.45 -8.15 -5.62
C ASN A 87 6.46 -8.03 -7.14
N ASP A 88 5.74 -8.90 -7.84
CA ASP A 88 5.62 -8.85 -9.29
C ASP A 88 4.90 -7.57 -9.75
N ALA A 89 3.81 -7.20 -9.07
CA ALA A 89 3.08 -5.96 -9.37
C ALA A 89 3.95 -4.73 -9.18
N MET A 90 4.68 -4.65 -8.07
CA MET A 90 5.57 -3.51 -7.79
C MET A 90 6.73 -3.46 -8.78
N SER A 91 7.30 -4.58 -9.14
CA SER A 91 8.35 -4.68 -10.17
C SER A 91 7.83 -4.24 -11.53
N GLY A 92 6.58 -4.60 -11.86
CA GLY A 92 5.91 -4.15 -13.07
C GLY A 92 5.75 -2.64 -13.12
N ILE A 93 5.32 -2.02 -12.02
CA ILE A 93 5.20 -0.55 -11.93
C ILE A 93 6.55 0.13 -12.17
N LEU A 94 7.60 -0.37 -11.52
CA LEU A 94 8.95 0.18 -11.66
C LEU A 94 9.45 0.06 -13.10
N ALA A 95 9.26 -1.10 -13.73
CA ALA A 95 9.67 -1.34 -15.10
C ALA A 95 8.93 -0.43 -16.09
N GLU A 96 7.62 -0.27 -15.95
CA GLU A 96 6.84 0.61 -16.83
C GLU A 96 7.20 2.08 -16.65
N THR A 97 7.54 2.49 -15.42
CA THR A 97 8.00 3.86 -15.16
C THR A 97 9.32 4.16 -15.88
N GLU A 98 10.22 3.19 -15.94
CA GLU A 98 11.49 3.34 -16.66
C GLU A 98 11.30 3.33 -18.18
N ARG A 99 10.40 2.48 -18.69
CA ARG A 99 10.15 2.37 -20.13
C ARG A 99 9.52 3.62 -20.75
N GLN A 100 8.71 4.34 -19.98
CA GLN A 100 7.95 5.50 -20.47
C GLN A 100 7.13 5.18 -21.72
N SER A 101 6.50 3.99 -21.74
CA SER A 101 5.69 3.55 -22.87
C SER A 101 4.38 4.36 -22.97
N PRO A 102 3.72 4.40 -24.16
CA PRO A 102 2.40 5.04 -24.29
C PRO A 102 1.34 4.42 -23.37
N ASP A 103 1.48 3.13 -23.03
CA ASP A 103 0.56 2.40 -22.18
C ASP A 103 0.94 2.42 -20.70
N GLN A 104 1.97 3.17 -20.34
CA GLN A 104 2.53 3.21 -18.98
C GLN A 104 1.46 3.44 -17.92
N LEU A 105 0.61 4.44 -18.12
CA LEU A 105 -0.39 4.82 -17.12
C LEU A 105 -1.40 3.69 -16.90
N GLN A 106 -1.87 3.07 -17.97
CA GLN A 106 -2.84 1.99 -17.91
C GLN A 106 -2.25 0.75 -17.25
N LEU A 107 -1.03 0.37 -17.61
CA LEU A 107 -0.35 -0.79 -17.04
C LEU A 107 -0.04 -0.59 -15.56
N CYS A 108 0.45 0.58 -15.19
CA CYS A 108 0.69 0.90 -13.77
C CYS A 108 -0.60 0.87 -12.95
N PHE A 109 -1.72 1.34 -13.53
CA PHE A 109 -3.02 1.27 -12.88
C PHE A 109 -3.44 -0.18 -12.62
N CYS A 110 -3.26 -1.07 -13.60
CA CYS A 110 -3.57 -2.50 -13.42
C CYS A 110 -2.75 -3.14 -12.30
N TYR A 111 -1.45 -2.88 -12.25
CA TYR A 111 -0.60 -3.38 -11.16
C TYR A 111 -1.02 -2.81 -9.79
N MET A 112 -1.38 -1.53 -9.75
CA MET A 112 -1.86 -0.90 -8.53
C MET A 112 -3.15 -1.55 -8.03
N MET A 113 -4.06 -1.93 -8.94
CA MET A 113 -5.28 -2.65 -8.59
C MET A 113 -4.99 -4.02 -7.98
N ASP A 114 -3.97 -4.72 -8.47
CA ASP A 114 -3.53 -5.98 -7.87
C ASP A 114 -3.09 -5.77 -6.41
N LEU A 115 -2.30 -4.74 -6.14
CA LEU A 115 -1.85 -4.42 -4.79
C LEU A 115 -3.01 -4.07 -3.87
N LEU A 116 -3.93 -3.24 -4.32
CA LEU A 116 -5.11 -2.85 -3.55
C LEU A 116 -6.04 -4.03 -3.28
N GLY A 117 -6.16 -4.95 -4.23
CA GLY A 117 -6.92 -6.19 -4.06
C GLY A 117 -6.35 -7.07 -2.94
N ILE A 118 -5.03 -7.18 -2.87
CA ILE A 118 -4.35 -7.93 -1.80
C ILE A 118 -4.62 -7.29 -0.45
N VAL A 119 -4.49 -5.97 -0.34
CA VAL A 119 -4.77 -5.25 0.91
C VAL A 119 -6.20 -5.49 1.36
N THR A 120 -7.17 -5.41 0.43
CA THR A 120 -8.58 -5.65 0.73
C THR A 120 -8.80 -7.04 1.33
N GLU A 121 -8.20 -8.07 0.73
CA GLU A 121 -8.39 -9.44 1.17
C GLU A 121 -7.70 -9.74 2.51
N LYS A 122 -6.53 -9.14 2.75
CA LYS A 122 -5.73 -9.41 3.94
C LYS A 122 -6.05 -8.51 5.13
N MET A 123 -6.81 -7.45 4.91
CA MET A 123 -7.15 -6.51 5.96
C MET A 123 -8.10 -7.16 6.99
N PRO A 124 -7.83 -7.01 8.31
CA PRO A 124 -8.74 -7.51 9.33
C PRO A 124 -10.14 -6.91 9.19
N ARG A 125 -11.17 -7.74 9.39
CA ARG A 125 -12.58 -7.29 9.25
C ARG A 125 -12.92 -6.17 10.23
N GLU A 126 -12.34 -6.18 11.41
CA GLU A 126 -12.54 -5.17 12.44
C GLU A 126 -12.18 -3.76 11.94
N TYR A 127 -11.23 -3.66 11.02
CA TYR A 127 -10.84 -2.39 10.43
C TYR A 127 -12.00 -1.70 9.73
N PHE A 128 -12.84 -2.45 9.05
CA PHE A 128 -13.98 -1.90 8.30
C PHE A 128 -15.08 -1.34 9.20
N HIS A 129 -15.18 -1.83 10.43
CA HIS A 129 -16.18 -1.37 11.39
C HIS A 129 -15.82 -0.03 12.05
N GLN A 130 -14.61 0.45 11.86
CA GLN A 130 -14.15 1.71 12.41
C GLN A 130 -14.48 2.91 11.54
N ILE A 131 -15.04 2.69 10.36
CA ILE A 131 -15.36 3.75 9.42
C ILE A 131 -16.72 4.35 9.77
N PRO A 132 -16.80 5.66 10.09
CA PRO A 132 -18.07 6.29 10.43
C PRO A 132 -19.09 6.18 9.31
N GLY A 133 -20.37 5.88 9.68
CA GLY A 133 -21.45 5.77 8.72
C GLY A 133 -21.56 4.44 8.00
N ARG A 134 -20.63 3.51 8.22
CA ARG A 134 -20.72 2.15 7.71
C ARG A 134 -21.25 1.19 8.77
N LYS A 135 -22.22 0.43 8.38
CA LYS A 135 -22.82 -0.61 9.22
C LYS A 135 -22.66 -1.97 8.56
#